data_796af75997b462e1c34595970fd0f230
#
_entry.id   796af75997b462e1c34595970fd0f230
#
_cell.length_a   1.000
_cell.length_b   1.000
_cell.length_c   1.000
_cell.angle_alpha   90.00
_cell.angle_beta   90.00
_cell.angle_gamma   90.00
#
_symmetry.space_group_name_H-M   'P 1'
#
loop_
_entity.id
_entity.type
_entity.pdbx_description
1 polymer ?
#
loop_
_entity_poly.entity_id
_entity_poly.type
_entity_poly.pdbx_seq_one_letter_code
_entity_poly.pdbx_strand_id
1 'polypeptide(L)'
;MWLNLLLICSLFKTGAALQLLRLEVPNIADPRLDKVTLKCEYDLDGEDLYSVKWYKDGAEFFRFMPDSRPAGRDFPVDGVYVDVNKSDSKQVTLLGQANNRRGKVNLVGSYGCEVSSEGPSFLTIYGEANMSVAIPPKERPSIRGLRPSYETGEMLQAECTSAASYPPAQLVFILNGKEVNKALTKELSSGISTEDNIVESTRLGMTLRLERHHFPGGTLSLKCQSTLPGIIGIKTLERTETATLAASNQRLAQEPPRSASSINESLFTIAIYSLSLIVRSLNHV
;
A
#
# COMPACT_ATOMS: atom_id res chain seq x y z
N MET A 1 -1.08 7.35 80.77
CA MET A 1 0.12 7.44 79.91
C MET A 1 -0.37 7.28 78.48
N TRP A 2 -0.68 8.41 77.83
CA TRP A 2 -1.30 8.43 76.51
C TRP A 2 -0.22 8.79 75.49
N LEU A 3 0.05 7.88 74.61
CA LEU A 3 1.05 7.99 73.56
C LEU A 3 0.40 8.71 72.39
N ASN A 4 0.72 9.99 72.15
CA ASN A 4 0.34 10.76 70.98
C ASN A 4 1.14 10.25 69.77
N LEU A 5 0.50 9.45 68.95
CA LEU A 5 1.01 9.04 67.65
C LEU A 5 0.77 10.21 66.67
N LEU A 6 1.77 11.08 66.51
CA LEU A 6 1.80 12.10 65.46
C LEU A 6 1.89 11.39 64.09
N LEU A 7 0.74 11.31 63.43
CA LEU A 7 0.65 10.89 62.02
C LEU A 7 1.25 11.99 61.15
N ILE A 8 2.56 11.86 60.84
CA ILE A 8 3.19 12.71 59.82
C ILE A 8 2.67 12.23 58.47
N CYS A 9 1.59 12.88 58.03
CA CYS A 9 1.12 12.75 56.64
C CYS A 9 2.10 13.48 55.76
N SER A 10 3.15 12.78 55.28
CA SER A 10 4.05 13.27 54.23
C SER A 10 3.20 13.46 52.98
N LEU A 11 2.83 14.70 52.71
CA LEU A 11 2.35 15.14 51.42
C LEU A 11 3.49 14.91 50.40
N PHE A 12 3.52 13.72 49.84
CA PHE A 12 4.26 13.54 48.58
C PHE A 12 3.55 14.45 47.57
N LYS A 13 4.05 15.65 47.36
CA LYS A 13 3.82 16.36 46.11
C LYS A 13 4.30 15.39 45.04
N THR A 14 3.38 14.79 44.32
CA THR A 14 3.71 14.17 43.04
C THR A 14 4.31 15.30 42.23
N GLY A 15 5.65 15.35 42.17
CA GLY A 15 6.35 16.38 41.43
C GLY A 15 5.83 16.29 40.00
N ALA A 16 5.10 17.27 39.62
CA ALA A 16 4.81 17.52 38.24
C ALA A 16 6.16 17.72 37.56
N ALA A 17 6.34 17.26 36.39
CA ALA A 17 7.60 17.24 35.69
C ALA A 17 7.37 17.75 34.26
N LEU A 18 8.35 18.41 33.69
CA LEU A 18 8.38 18.76 32.28
C LEU A 18 7.87 17.58 31.42
N GLN A 19 6.82 17.79 30.62
CA GLN A 19 6.17 16.76 29.83
C GLN A 19 6.00 17.16 28.37
N LEU A 20 6.27 16.24 27.45
CA LEU A 20 5.87 16.37 26.04
C LEU A 20 4.43 15.93 25.91
N LEU A 21 3.54 16.88 25.59
CA LEU A 21 2.11 16.61 25.45
C LEU A 21 1.80 16.07 24.05
N ARG A 22 2.43 16.66 23.02
CA ARG A 22 2.17 16.29 21.62
C ARG A 22 3.32 16.70 20.72
N LEU A 23 3.70 15.80 19.82
CA LEU A 23 4.60 16.07 18.72
C LEU A 23 3.83 15.89 17.41
N GLU A 24 3.62 16.96 16.65
CA GLU A 24 2.95 16.94 15.36
C GLU A 24 3.99 17.03 14.24
N VAL A 25 4.29 15.90 13.63
CA VAL A 25 5.06 15.77 12.39
C VAL A 25 4.16 15.07 11.38
N PRO A 26 3.87 15.65 10.21
CA PRO A 26 3.07 14.98 9.20
C PRO A 26 3.72 13.66 8.77
N ASN A 27 3.00 12.54 8.86
CA ASN A 27 3.51 11.25 8.39
C ASN A 27 3.86 11.30 6.89
N ILE A 28 3.12 12.11 6.13
CA ILE A 28 3.29 12.27 4.70
C ILE A 28 3.15 13.76 4.36
N ALA A 29 4.15 14.32 3.72
CA ALA A 29 4.14 15.68 3.16
C ALA A 29 3.98 15.60 1.64
N ASP A 30 3.12 16.45 1.08
CA ASP A 30 3.03 16.64 -0.38
C ASP A 30 4.21 17.53 -0.82
N PRO A 31 5.06 17.07 -1.77
CA PRO A 31 6.22 17.84 -2.21
C PRO A 31 5.87 19.15 -2.94
N ARG A 32 4.61 19.35 -3.30
CA ARG A 32 4.11 20.60 -3.94
C ARG A 32 3.75 21.68 -2.93
N LEU A 33 3.66 21.34 -1.63
CA LEU A 33 3.37 22.33 -0.59
C LEU A 33 4.47 23.38 -0.50
N ASP A 34 4.06 24.62 -0.33
CA ASP A 34 4.97 25.76 -0.12
C ASP A 34 5.76 25.67 1.18
N LYS A 35 5.16 25.05 2.19
CA LYS A 35 5.73 24.88 3.53
C LYS A 35 5.04 23.77 4.31
N VAL A 36 5.78 23.24 5.29
CA VAL A 36 5.31 22.25 6.25
C VAL A 36 5.61 22.78 7.65
N THR A 37 4.62 22.79 8.53
CA THR A 37 4.78 23.20 9.92
C THR A 37 4.79 21.98 10.83
N LEU A 38 5.82 21.88 11.68
CA LEU A 38 5.95 20.89 12.74
C LEU A 38 5.63 21.57 14.06
N LYS A 39 4.94 20.87 15.00
CA LYS A 39 4.61 21.43 16.30
C LYS A 39 5.07 20.53 17.43
N CYS A 40 5.49 21.17 18.51
CA CYS A 40 5.93 20.55 19.75
C CYS A 40 5.19 21.20 20.91
N GLU A 41 4.19 20.49 21.42
CA GLU A 41 3.40 20.93 22.57
C GLU A 41 3.95 20.27 23.82
N TYR A 42 4.28 21.07 24.80
CA TYR A 42 4.85 20.63 26.08
C TYR A 42 4.31 21.45 27.23
N ASP A 43 4.36 20.88 28.42
CA ASP A 43 4.06 21.53 29.70
C ASP A 43 5.34 21.63 30.51
N LEU A 44 5.67 22.84 30.92
CA LEU A 44 6.85 23.15 31.75
C LEU A 44 6.58 22.94 33.24
N ASP A 45 5.30 22.74 33.60
CA ASP A 45 4.86 22.60 35.00
C ASP A 45 5.32 23.74 35.93
N GLY A 46 5.30 24.96 35.42
CA GLY A 46 5.69 26.16 36.16
C GLY A 46 7.19 26.47 36.12
N GLU A 47 7.98 25.68 35.40
CA GLU A 47 9.40 25.99 35.13
C GLU A 47 9.52 27.00 33.98
N ASP A 48 10.65 27.71 33.91
CA ASP A 48 10.98 28.60 32.79
C ASP A 48 11.62 27.81 31.64
N LEU A 49 11.35 28.25 30.42
CA LEU A 49 11.86 27.61 29.21
C LEU A 49 13.31 28.07 28.96
N TYR A 50 14.26 27.13 28.96
CA TYR A 50 15.63 27.38 28.51
C TYR A 50 15.74 27.36 26.99
N SER A 51 15.31 26.21 26.34
CA SER A 51 15.37 26.08 24.88
C SER A 51 14.40 25.05 24.32
N VAL A 52 14.03 25.28 23.06
CA VAL A 52 13.42 24.25 22.18
C VAL A 52 14.36 24.04 21.01
N LYS A 53 14.77 22.78 20.77
CA LYS A 53 15.62 22.41 19.64
C LYS A 53 14.91 21.41 18.74
N TRP A 54 15.10 21.59 17.45
CA TRP A 54 14.59 20.69 16.43
C TRP A 54 15.71 20.01 15.66
N TYR A 55 15.57 18.70 15.48
CA TYR A 55 16.54 17.85 14.83
C TYR A 55 15.93 17.18 13.60
N LYS A 56 16.72 16.99 12.56
CA LYS A 56 16.42 16.12 11.44
C LYS A 56 17.51 15.06 11.33
N ASP A 57 17.12 13.79 11.38
CA ASP A 57 18.05 12.64 11.32
C ASP A 57 19.22 12.79 12.32
N GLY A 58 18.92 13.34 13.52
CA GLY A 58 19.88 13.60 14.57
C GLY A 58 20.69 14.89 14.44
N ALA A 59 20.57 15.63 13.33
CA ALA A 59 21.24 16.91 13.14
C ALA A 59 20.33 18.08 13.54
N GLU A 60 20.79 18.97 14.43
CA GLU A 60 20.05 20.17 14.84
C GLU A 60 19.92 21.14 13.67
N PHE A 61 18.69 21.55 13.34
CA PHE A 61 18.43 22.50 12.26
C PHE A 61 17.73 23.79 12.71
N PHE A 62 17.13 23.80 13.92
CA PHE A 62 16.52 25.00 14.49
C PHE A 62 16.59 24.99 16.02
N ARG A 63 16.79 26.15 16.61
CA ARG A 63 16.75 26.35 18.06
C ARG A 63 16.02 27.66 18.39
N PHE A 64 15.16 27.57 19.41
CA PHE A 64 14.54 28.72 20.03
C PHE A 64 15.03 28.86 21.47
N MET A 65 15.50 30.06 21.86
CA MET A 65 15.93 30.42 23.23
C MET A 65 15.31 31.77 23.59
N PRO A 66 14.42 31.87 24.59
CA PRO A 66 13.71 33.11 24.91
C PRO A 66 14.62 34.28 25.19
N ASP A 67 15.73 34.03 25.87
CA ASP A 67 16.68 35.05 26.30
C ASP A 67 17.70 35.50 25.22
N SER A 68 17.68 34.81 24.07
CA SER A 68 18.56 35.16 22.97
C SER A 68 17.97 36.24 22.06
N ARG A 69 18.84 36.96 21.35
CA ARG A 69 18.43 37.94 20.34
C ARG A 69 19.21 37.70 19.04
N PRO A 70 18.59 37.21 17.97
CA PRO A 70 17.20 36.75 17.88
C PRO A 70 16.93 35.47 18.70
N ALA A 71 15.69 35.26 19.16
CA ALA A 71 15.30 34.09 19.94
C ALA A 71 15.34 32.81 19.11
N GLY A 72 14.89 32.85 17.86
CA GLY A 72 14.92 31.74 16.91
C GLY A 72 16.16 31.82 16.01
N ARG A 73 16.82 30.67 15.81
CA ARG A 73 18.00 30.54 14.95
C ARG A 73 17.97 29.22 14.19
N ASP A 74 18.23 29.29 12.88
CA ASP A 74 18.42 28.10 12.03
C ASP A 74 19.90 27.69 11.93
N PHE A 75 20.12 26.39 11.71
CA PHE A 75 21.43 25.80 11.46
C PHE A 75 21.39 25.06 10.12
N PRO A 76 22.47 25.09 9.34
CA PRO A 76 22.49 24.46 8.04
C PRO A 76 22.43 22.93 8.16
N VAL A 77 21.34 22.34 7.68
CA VAL A 77 21.18 20.89 7.48
C VAL A 77 20.74 20.67 6.03
N ASP A 78 21.39 19.73 5.35
CA ASP A 78 21.15 19.51 3.93
C ASP A 78 19.69 19.15 3.63
N GLY A 79 19.11 19.86 2.67
CA GLY A 79 17.70 19.69 2.26
C GLY A 79 16.67 20.31 3.21
N VAL A 80 17.05 20.91 4.33
CA VAL A 80 16.15 21.57 5.29
C VAL A 80 16.35 23.08 5.28
N TYR A 81 15.26 23.82 5.11
CA TYR A 81 15.26 25.28 5.08
C TYR A 81 14.12 25.79 5.95
N VAL A 82 14.47 26.60 6.96
CA VAL A 82 13.52 27.10 7.95
C VAL A 82 13.04 28.51 7.57
N ASP A 83 11.73 28.75 7.72
CA ASP A 83 11.14 30.09 7.80
C ASP A 83 11.20 30.57 9.25
N VAL A 84 12.34 31.15 9.64
CA VAL A 84 12.61 31.60 11.02
C VAL A 84 11.55 32.59 11.52
N ASN A 85 11.01 33.45 10.63
CA ASN A 85 9.99 34.43 11.00
C ASN A 85 8.62 33.80 11.35
N LYS A 86 8.41 32.51 11.00
CA LYS A 86 7.20 31.75 11.29
C LYS A 86 7.45 30.58 12.24
N SER A 87 8.60 30.59 12.88
CA SER A 87 9.03 29.59 13.84
C SER A 87 9.20 30.20 15.22
N ASP A 88 8.79 29.46 16.24
CA ASP A 88 8.80 29.94 17.64
C ASP A 88 9.06 28.76 18.61
N SER A 89 8.76 28.96 19.91
CA SER A 89 8.93 27.94 20.95
C SER A 89 8.01 26.73 20.81
N LYS A 90 6.95 26.79 20.01
CA LYS A 90 5.95 25.72 19.88
C LYS A 90 5.91 25.10 18.50
N GLN A 91 6.48 25.75 17.50
CA GLN A 91 6.44 25.28 16.12
C GLN A 91 7.67 25.70 15.32
N VAL A 92 7.99 24.89 14.31
CA VAL A 92 8.97 25.23 13.28
C VAL A 92 8.32 25.07 11.90
N THR A 93 8.52 26.04 11.03
CA THR A 93 8.00 26.04 9.65
C THR A 93 9.15 25.80 8.68
N LEU A 94 9.04 24.69 7.93
CA LEU A 94 9.99 24.30 6.89
C LEU A 94 9.49 24.81 5.54
N LEU A 95 10.41 25.30 4.70
CA LEU A 95 10.10 25.70 3.33
C LEU A 95 9.99 24.47 2.42
N GLY A 96 8.95 24.43 1.59
CA GLY A 96 8.84 23.49 0.48
C GLY A 96 9.64 23.92 -0.74
N GLN A 97 9.76 23.06 -1.75
CA GLN A 97 10.60 23.33 -2.94
C GLN A 97 10.14 24.58 -3.72
N ALA A 98 8.84 24.81 -3.81
CA ALA A 98 8.29 25.97 -4.55
C ALA A 98 8.76 27.32 -3.99
N ASN A 99 8.90 27.42 -2.68
CA ASN A 99 9.32 28.66 -1.98
C ASN A 99 10.79 28.69 -1.60
N ASN A 100 11.54 27.65 -1.92
CA ASN A 100 12.97 27.60 -1.61
C ASN A 100 13.84 27.80 -2.86
N ARG A 101 14.67 28.83 -2.84
CA ARG A 101 15.66 29.11 -3.90
C ARG A 101 17.09 28.78 -3.48
N ARG A 102 17.29 28.31 -2.24
CA ARG A 102 18.63 28.07 -1.65
C ARG A 102 19.22 26.72 -2.05
N GLY A 103 18.39 25.76 -2.49
CA GLY A 103 18.85 24.42 -2.88
C GLY A 103 17.71 23.43 -3.02
N LYS A 104 18.05 22.15 -3.19
CA LYS A 104 17.07 21.06 -3.28
C LYS A 104 16.51 20.76 -1.90
N VAL A 105 15.17 20.74 -1.77
CA VAL A 105 14.49 20.39 -0.52
C VAL A 105 14.41 18.86 -0.40
N ASN A 106 14.72 18.35 0.79
CA ASN A 106 14.53 16.95 1.17
C ASN A 106 13.91 16.90 2.56
N LEU A 107 12.60 16.68 2.63
CA LEU A 107 11.84 16.61 3.88
C LEU A 107 11.68 15.18 4.41
N VAL A 108 12.15 14.15 3.70
CA VAL A 108 12.11 12.77 4.19
C VAL A 108 13.09 12.59 5.34
N GLY A 109 12.64 11.99 6.44
CA GLY A 109 13.52 11.67 7.56
C GLY A 109 12.81 11.65 8.90
N SER A 110 13.59 11.53 9.96
CA SER A 110 13.16 11.62 11.35
C SER A 110 13.28 13.04 11.88
N TYR A 111 12.24 13.49 12.59
CA TYR A 111 12.18 14.85 13.18
C TYR A 111 12.00 14.74 14.68
N GLY A 112 12.97 15.28 15.42
CA GLY A 112 12.98 15.32 16.88
C GLY A 112 12.75 16.72 17.43
N CYS A 113 11.96 16.81 18.52
CA CYS A 113 11.82 18.00 19.34
C CYS A 113 12.40 17.73 20.73
N GLU A 114 13.36 18.56 21.15
CA GLU A 114 13.95 18.58 22.48
C GLU A 114 13.54 19.87 23.20
N VAL A 115 13.00 19.74 24.40
CA VAL A 115 12.63 20.88 25.24
C VAL A 115 13.41 20.80 26.54
N SER A 116 14.06 21.89 26.93
CA SER A 116 14.82 22.00 28.18
C SER A 116 14.28 23.14 29.02
N SER A 117 14.17 22.92 30.34
CA SER A 117 13.86 23.97 31.31
C SER A 117 15.11 24.64 31.85
N GLU A 118 14.91 25.85 32.40
CA GLU A 118 15.95 26.58 33.16
C GLU A 118 16.30 25.90 34.50
N GLY A 119 17.30 26.42 35.17
CA GLY A 119 17.62 26.03 36.55
C GLY A 119 16.54 26.40 37.55
N PRO A 120 16.47 25.70 38.69
CA PRO A 120 17.46 24.73 39.17
C PRO A 120 17.27 23.29 38.69
N SER A 121 16.13 22.94 38.04
CA SER A 121 15.81 21.55 37.69
C SER A 121 16.60 21.05 36.48
N PHE A 122 16.85 21.88 35.46
CA PHE A 122 17.53 21.55 34.21
C PHE A 122 16.96 20.26 33.54
N LEU A 123 15.64 20.14 33.54
CA LEU A 123 14.97 18.97 32.93
C LEU A 123 15.02 19.08 31.40
N THR A 124 15.07 17.91 30.75
CA THR A 124 15.00 17.83 29.29
C THR A 124 14.09 16.68 28.89
N ILE A 125 13.22 16.93 27.93
CA ILE A 125 12.37 15.92 27.27
C ILE A 125 12.63 15.91 25.79
N TYR A 126 12.41 14.76 25.16
CA TYR A 126 12.61 14.54 23.73
C TYR A 126 11.49 13.68 23.16
N GLY A 127 11.06 14.01 21.96
CA GLY A 127 10.15 13.18 21.16
C GLY A 127 10.55 13.20 19.70
N GLU A 128 10.22 12.13 18.98
CA GLU A 128 10.64 11.93 17.60
C GLU A 128 9.53 11.29 16.77
N ALA A 129 9.40 11.71 15.50
CA ALA A 129 8.47 11.15 14.54
C ALA A 129 9.01 11.24 13.12
N ASN A 130 8.58 10.32 12.25
CA ASN A 130 9.06 10.24 10.88
C ASN A 130 8.13 10.95 9.90
N MET A 131 8.71 11.58 8.89
CA MET A 131 8.02 12.18 7.77
C MET A 131 8.50 11.56 6.45
N SER A 132 7.54 11.14 5.63
CA SER A 132 7.75 10.73 4.23
C SER A 132 7.23 11.82 3.29
N VAL A 133 7.71 11.82 2.04
CA VAL A 133 7.22 12.73 1.00
C VAL A 133 6.56 11.92 -0.09
N ALA A 134 5.25 12.14 -0.30
CA ALA A 134 4.49 11.40 -1.29
C ALA A 134 3.26 12.16 -1.79
N ILE A 135 2.85 11.83 -3.00
CA ILE A 135 1.53 12.16 -3.55
C ILE A 135 0.85 10.83 -3.84
N PRO A 136 -0.10 10.40 -3.01
CA PRO A 136 -0.81 9.13 -3.20
C PRO A 136 -1.61 9.12 -4.51
N PRO A 137 -1.75 7.94 -5.17
CA PRO A 137 -2.62 7.81 -6.31
C PRO A 137 -4.09 8.04 -5.89
N LYS A 138 -4.83 8.83 -6.67
CA LYS A 138 -6.22 9.21 -6.35
C LYS A 138 -7.21 8.10 -6.66
N GLU A 139 -6.86 7.18 -7.58
CA GLU A 139 -7.75 6.15 -8.11
C GLU A 139 -7.12 4.77 -8.02
N ARG A 140 -7.96 3.73 -8.08
CA ARG A 140 -7.53 2.35 -8.19
C ARG A 140 -6.85 2.11 -9.54
N PRO A 141 -5.91 1.14 -9.64
CA PRO A 141 -5.34 0.77 -10.92
C PRO A 141 -6.42 0.25 -11.87
N SER A 142 -6.18 0.35 -13.17
CA SER A 142 -7.05 -0.19 -14.22
C SER A 142 -6.40 -1.39 -14.89
N ILE A 143 -7.20 -2.40 -15.25
CA ILE A 143 -6.78 -3.56 -16.04
C ILE A 143 -7.40 -3.45 -17.43
N ARG A 144 -6.59 -3.65 -18.47
CA ARG A 144 -7.03 -3.71 -19.86
C ARG A 144 -6.54 -5.00 -20.51
N GLY A 145 -7.19 -5.41 -21.62
CA GLY A 145 -6.79 -6.58 -22.40
C GLY A 145 -7.37 -7.91 -21.91
N LEU A 146 -7.96 -7.98 -20.72
CA LEU A 146 -8.66 -9.18 -20.28
C LEU A 146 -10.00 -9.33 -21.03
N ARG A 147 -10.19 -10.46 -21.71
CA ARG A 147 -11.45 -10.81 -22.39
C ARG A 147 -12.41 -11.49 -21.41
N PRO A 148 -13.73 -11.44 -21.65
CA PRO A 148 -14.71 -12.09 -20.77
C PRO A 148 -14.59 -13.63 -20.72
N SER A 149 -14.05 -14.25 -21.79
CA SER A 149 -13.86 -15.71 -21.86
C SER A 149 -12.64 -16.09 -22.70
N TYR A 150 -12.09 -17.27 -22.41
CA TYR A 150 -10.93 -17.85 -23.09
C TYR A 150 -11.09 -19.36 -23.27
N GLU A 151 -10.44 -19.88 -24.32
CA GLU A 151 -10.23 -21.33 -24.49
C GLU A 151 -8.86 -21.75 -23.91
N THR A 152 -8.72 -23.02 -23.58
CA THR A 152 -7.43 -23.59 -23.17
C THR A 152 -6.42 -23.48 -24.32
N GLY A 153 -5.23 -22.98 -24.02
CA GLY A 153 -4.15 -22.78 -25.00
C GLY A 153 -4.08 -21.37 -25.58
N GLU A 154 -5.10 -20.53 -25.38
CA GLU A 154 -5.07 -19.13 -25.79
C GLU A 154 -4.08 -18.29 -24.96
N MET A 155 -3.66 -17.18 -25.54
CA MET A 155 -2.78 -16.21 -24.88
C MET A 155 -3.62 -15.14 -24.18
N LEU A 156 -3.45 -15.04 -22.87
CA LEU A 156 -3.91 -13.89 -22.09
C LEU A 156 -2.86 -12.79 -22.20
N GLN A 157 -3.28 -11.62 -22.63
CA GLN A 157 -2.48 -10.40 -22.64
C GLN A 157 -3.25 -9.36 -21.84
N ALA A 158 -2.67 -8.88 -20.74
CA ALA A 158 -3.25 -7.88 -19.89
C ALA A 158 -2.26 -6.77 -19.59
N GLU A 159 -2.77 -5.57 -19.42
CA GLU A 159 -2.03 -4.40 -19.00
C GLU A 159 -2.68 -3.82 -17.77
N CYS A 160 -1.89 -3.55 -16.73
CA CYS A 160 -2.29 -2.78 -15.58
C CYS A 160 -1.65 -1.40 -15.62
N THR A 161 -2.44 -0.36 -15.35
CA THR A 161 -1.97 1.02 -15.25
C THR A 161 -2.38 1.60 -13.90
N SER A 162 -1.40 2.15 -13.15
CA SER A 162 -1.68 2.90 -11.92
C SER A 162 -2.20 4.31 -12.23
N ALA A 163 -2.94 4.90 -11.30
CA ALA A 163 -3.08 6.36 -11.28
C ALA A 163 -1.72 7.00 -10.99
N ALA A 164 -1.56 8.26 -11.43
CA ALA A 164 -0.33 9.01 -11.21
C ALA A 164 -0.06 9.23 -9.71
N SER A 165 1.20 9.05 -9.29
CA SER A 165 1.65 9.16 -7.91
C SER A 165 3.10 9.62 -7.81
N TYR A 166 3.52 10.01 -6.60
CA TYR A 166 4.92 10.24 -6.26
C TYR A 166 5.23 9.57 -4.91
N PRO A 167 6.26 8.72 -4.82
CA PRO A 167 7.00 8.13 -5.93
C PRO A 167 6.11 7.31 -6.87
N PRO A 168 6.61 6.89 -8.05
CA PRO A 168 5.88 6.01 -8.95
C PRO A 168 5.42 4.74 -8.26
N ALA A 169 4.18 4.31 -8.52
CA ALA A 169 3.63 3.12 -7.90
C ALA A 169 4.31 1.85 -8.42
N GLN A 170 4.52 0.88 -7.56
CA GLN A 170 4.89 -0.47 -7.93
C GLN A 170 3.63 -1.29 -8.22
N LEU A 171 3.59 -1.97 -9.38
CA LEU A 171 2.47 -2.81 -9.80
C LEU A 171 2.84 -4.28 -9.71
N VAL A 172 1.88 -5.10 -9.29
CA VAL A 172 1.99 -6.55 -9.23
C VAL A 172 0.69 -7.18 -9.74
N PHE A 173 0.80 -8.19 -10.63
CA PHE A 173 -0.32 -9.05 -10.98
C PHE A 173 -0.44 -10.24 -10.03
N ILE A 174 -1.67 -10.52 -9.63
CA ILE A 174 -2.05 -11.67 -8.79
C ILE A 174 -3.11 -12.47 -9.55
N LEU A 175 -2.78 -13.71 -9.92
CA LEU A 175 -3.67 -14.63 -10.63
C LEU A 175 -4.19 -15.68 -9.64
N ASN A 176 -5.52 -15.77 -9.48
CA ASN A 176 -6.16 -16.71 -8.56
C ASN A 176 -5.53 -16.71 -7.14
N GLY A 177 -5.19 -15.51 -6.64
CA GLY A 177 -4.59 -15.33 -5.31
C GLY A 177 -3.08 -15.56 -5.21
N LYS A 178 -2.39 -15.91 -6.31
CA LYS A 178 -0.93 -16.06 -6.35
C LYS A 178 -0.29 -14.97 -7.21
N GLU A 179 0.82 -14.42 -6.74
CA GLU A 179 1.61 -13.47 -7.50
C GLU A 179 2.12 -14.11 -8.79
N VAL A 180 1.97 -13.38 -9.89
CA VAL A 180 2.44 -13.80 -11.22
C VAL A 180 3.96 -13.70 -11.28
N ASN A 181 4.62 -14.72 -11.83
CA ASN A 181 6.07 -14.74 -11.99
C ASN A 181 6.53 -13.54 -12.84
N LYS A 182 7.55 -12.84 -12.37
CA LYS A 182 8.15 -11.67 -13.03
C LYS A 182 8.61 -11.95 -14.46
N ALA A 183 8.96 -13.20 -14.80
CA ALA A 183 9.30 -13.60 -16.16
C ALA A 183 8.13 -13.50 -17.16
N LEU A 184 6.88 -13.49 -16.67
CA LEU A 184 5.66 -13.34 -17.46
C LEU A 184 5.16 -11.90 -17.52
N THR A 185 5.83 -10.97 -16.84
CA THR A 185 5.47 -9.56 -16.76
C THR A 185 6.57 -8.69 -17.35
N LYS A 186 6.20 -7.53 -17.88
CA LYS A 186 7.11 -6.55 -18.45
C LYS A 186 6.67 -5.16 -18.06
N GLU A 187 7.58 -4.37 -17.49
CA GLU A 187 7.34 -2.95 -17.31
C GLU A 187 7.23 -2.28 -18.69
N LEU A 188 6.19 -1.49 -18.84
CA LEU A 188 5.95 -0.68 -20.03
C LEU A 188 6.37 0.76 -19.75
N SER A 189 6.57 1.55 -20.79
CA SER A 189 6.91 2.97 -20.62
C SER A 189 5.85 3.67 -19.76
N SER A 190 6.31 4.35 -18.73
CA SER A 190 5.47 5.17 -17.85
C SER A 190 5.01 6.43 -18.56
N GLY A 191 3.84 6.94 -18.15
CA GLY A 191 3.34 8.25 -18.59
C GLY A 191 3.57 9.28 -17.51
N ILE A 192 4.28 10.36 -17.82
CA ILE A 192 4.40 11.52 -16.94
C ILE A 192 3.08 12.26 -16.97
N SER A 193 2.50 12.59 -15.83
CA SER A 193 1.32 13.46 -15.76
C SER A 193 1.71 14.90 -16.06
N THR A 194 0.93 15.54 -16.91
CA THR A 194 1.29 16.82 -17.56
C THR A 194 1.18 18.06 -16.68
N GLU A 195 0.60 17.98 -15.48
CA GLU A 195 0.35 19.21 -14.70
C GLU A 195 1.56 19.74 -13.92
N ASP A 196 2.45 18.87 -13.41
CA ASP A 196 3.59 19.34 -12.60
C ASP A 196 4.91 18.58 -12.85
N ASN A 197 4.96 17.61 -13.78
CA ASN A 197 6.11 16.71 -14.01
C ASN A 197 6.65 15.98 -12.75
N ILE A 198 5.87 15.96 -11.67
CA ILE A 198 6.27 15.36 -10.38
C ILE A 198 5.66 13.97 -10.22
N VAL A 199 4.42 13.78 -10.67
CA VAL A 199 3.69 12.50 -10.54
C VAL A 199 3.76 11.68 -11.81
N GLU A 200 3.85 10.36 -11.65
CA GLU A 200 4.04 9.42 -12.74
C GLU A 200 3.07 8.24 -12.64
N SER A 201 2.52 7.81 -13.79
CA SER A 201 1.74 6.58 -13.90
C SER A 201 2.64 5.44 -14.30
N THR A 202 2.56 4.33 -13.61
CA THR A 202 3.29 3.10 -13.93
C THR A 202 2.39 2.17 -14.74
N ARG A 203 3.00 1.42 -15.68
CA ARG A 203 2.31 0.44 -16.51
C ARG A 203 3.05 -0.90 -16.48
N LEU A 204 2.30 -1.98 -16.23
CA LEU A 204 2.80 -3.34 -16.21
C LEU A 204 2.02 -4.20 -17.19
N GLY A 205 2.70 -4.80 -18.15
CA GLY A 205 2.15 -5.78 -19.08
C GLY A 205 2.32 -7.20 -18.56
N MET A 206 1.39 -8.10 -18.89
CA MET A 206 1.46 -9.53 -18.62
C MET A 206 1.11 -10.33 -19.85
N THR A 207 1.83 -11.44 -20.09
CA THR A 207 1.52 -12.40 -21.15
C THR A 207 1.60 -13.81 -20.56
N LEU A 208 0.50 -14.56 -20.70
CA LEU A 208 0.39 -15.92 -20.16
C LEU A 208 -0.39 -16.82 -21.12
N ARG A 209 0.17 -18.01 -21.44
CA ARG A 209 -0.57 -19.06 -22.11
C ARG A 209 -1.53 -19.72 -21.09
N LEU A 210 -2.81 -19.70 -21.39
CA LEU A 210 -3.83 -20.21 -20.49
C LEU A 210 -3.95 -21.74 -20.58
N GLU A 211 -4.04 -22.38 -19.42
CA GLU A 211 -4.27 -23.80 -19.25
C GLU A 211 -5.49 -24.01 -18.36
N ARG A 212 -6.05 -25.21 -18.37
CA ARG A 212 -7.27 -25.54 -17.63
C ARG A 212 -7.15 -25.26 -16.13
N HIS A 213 -5.98 -25.45 -15.54
CA HIS A 213 -5.71 -25.20 -14.12
C HIS A 213 -5.78 -23.72 -13.73
N HIS A 214 -5.70 -22.80 -14.71
CA HIS A 214 -5.88 -21.35 -14.45
C HIS A 214 -7.35 -20.95 -14.22
N PHE A 215 -8.30 -21.88 -14.41
CA PHE A 215 -9.74 -21.66 -14.24
C PHE A 215 -10.33 -22.53 -13.14
N PRO A 216 -9.98 -22.34 -11.87
CA PRO A 216 -10.60 -23.08 -10.77
C PRO A 216 -12.10 -22.76 -10.73
N GLY A 217 -12.95 -23.81 -10.77
CA GLY A 217 -14.41 -23.64 -10.87
C GLY A 217 -14.89 -23.00 -12.18
N GLY A 218 -14.08 -23.02 -13.25
CA GLY A 218 -14.41 -22.43 -14.55
C GLY A 218 -14.16 -20.93 -14.67
N THR A 219 -13.59 -20.29 -13.66
CA THR A 219 -13.34 -18.84 -13.63
C THR A 219 -11.88 -18.54 -13.28
N LEU A 220 -11.30 -17.58 -13.99
CA LEU A 220 -9.99 -16.99 -13.73
C LEU A 220 -10.21 -15.64 -13.06
N SER A 221 -9.46 -15.36 -12.00
CA SER A 221 -9.46 -14.06 -11.31
C SER A 221 -8.08 -13.42 -11.47
N LEU A 222 -8.04 -12.25 -12.12
CA LEU A 222 -6.83 -11.44 -12.29
C LEU A 222 -6.97 -10.16 -11.47
N LYS A 223 -6.06 -9.98 -10.51
CA LYS A 223 -5.97 -8.77 -9.69
C LYS A 223 -4.69 -8.02 -10.05
N CYS A 224 -4.80 -6.72 -10.17
CA CYS A 224 -3.66 -5.81 -10.16
C CYS A 224 -3.62 -5.05 -8.85
N GLN A 225 -2.46 -5.07 -8.21
CA GLN A 225 -2.18 -4.38 -6.96
C GLN A 225 -1.17 -3.27 -7.20
N SER A 226 -1.45 -2.08 -6.62
CA SER A 226 -0.63 -0.88 -6.71
C SER A 226 -0.20 -0.43 -5.32
N THR A 227 1.11 -0.32 -5.09
CA THR A 227 1.71 0.08 -3.81
C THR A 227 2.70 1.22 -4.03
N LEU A 228 2.88 2.08 -3.02
CA LEU A 228 3.96 3.05 -2.99
C LEU A 228 5.11 2.49 -2.15
N PRO A 229 6.24 2.13 -2.78
CA PRO A 229 7.36 1.52 -2.08
C PRO A 229 7.99 2.50 -1.09
N GLY A 230 8.28 2.02 0.14
CA GLY A 230 8.94 2.80 1.17
C GLY A 230 8.07 3.85 1.88
N ILE A 231 6.78 3.97 1.53
CA ILE A 231 5.87 4.93 2.16
C ILE A 231 4.94 4.20 3.13
N ILE A 232 5.12 4.46 4.42
CA ILE A 232 4.29 3.87 5.48
C ILE A 232 2.97 4.65 5.60
N GLY A 233 1.85 3.94 5.84
CA GLY A 233 0.54 4.56 6.09
C GLY A 233 -0.29 4.81 4.84
N ILE A 234 0.23 4.56 3.63
CA ILE A 234 -0.56 4.61 2.40
C ILE A 234 -1.16 3.23 2.12
N LYS A 235 -2.48 3.21 1.92
CA LYS A 235 -3.20 1.99 1.61
C LYS A 235 -2.85 1.48 0.22
N THR A 236 -2.58 0.18 0.12
CA THR A 236 -2.50 -0.52 -1.16
C THR A 236 -3.84 -0.43 -1.91
N LEU A 237 -3.78 -0.05 -3.18
CA LEU A 237 -4.94 -0.01 -4.06
C LEU A 237 -4.94 -1.23 -4.99
N GLU A 238 -6.14 -1.77 -5.26
CA GLU A 238 -6.26 -2.96 -6.10
C GLU A 238 -7.50 -2.92 -6.99
N ARG A 239 -7.41 -3.60 -8.14
CA ARG A 239 -8.49 -3.87 -9.07
C ARG A 239 -8.50 -5.35 -9.41
N THR A 240 -9.67 -5.97 -9.40
CA THR A 240 -9.86 -7.37 -9.80
C THR A 240 -10.81 -7.43 -10.97
N GLU A 241 -10.46 -8.22 -11.98
CA GLU A 241 -11.27 -8.57 -13.13
C GLU A 241 -11.33 -10.09 -13.26
N THR A 242 -12.37 -10.61 -13.87
CA THR A 242 -12.58 -12.05 -14.02
C THR A 242 -12.85 -12.45 -15.46
N ALA A 243 -12.46 -13.67 -15.82
CA ALA A 243 -12.76 -14.28 -17.10
C ALA A 243 -13.22 -15.71 -16.91
N THR A 244 -14.04 -16.23 -17.83
CA THR A 244 -14.56 -17.60 -17.77
C THR A 244 -13.86 -18.49 -18.80
N LEU A 245 -13.83 -19.79 -18.51
CA LEU A 245 -13.47 -20.80 -19.50
C LEU A 245 -14.62 -20.96 -20.51
N ALA A 246 -14.33 -20.87 -21.81
CA ALA A 246 -15.35 -20.98 -22.85
C ALA A 246 -16.06 -22.34 -22.85
N ALA A 247 -17.36 -22.32 -23.03
CA ALA A 247 -18.23 -23.52 -22.92
C ALA A 247 -17.97 -24.64 -23.95
N SER A 248 -17.29 -24.34 -25.07
CA SER A 248 -16.93 -25.30 -26.11
C SER A 248 -16.11 -26.48 -25.57
N ASN A 249 -15.25 -26.23 -24.58
CA ASN A 249 -14.45 -27.29 -23.92
C ASN A 249 -15.18 -28.06 -22.80
N GLN A 250 -16.35 -27.62 -22.36
CA GLN A 250 -17.15 -28.37 -21.36
C GLN A 250 -17.97 -29.47 -22.00
N ARG A 251 -18.43 -29.30 -23.23
CA ARG A 251 -19.25 -30.34 -23.94
C ARG A 251 -18.43 -31.56 -24.34
N LEU A 252 -17.19 -31.44 -24.72
CA LEU A 252 -16.31 -32.56 -25.06
C LEU A 252 -15.96 -33.46 -23.87
N ALA A 253 -16.09 -32.96 -22.64
CA ALA A 253 -15.84 -33.73 -21.42
C ALA A 253 -17.11 -34.41 -20.88
N GLN A 254 -18.31 -34.15 -21.45
CA GLN A 254 -19.60 -34.68 -21.03
C GLN A 254 -20.26 -35.60 -22.05
N GLU A 255 -19.70 -35.80 -23.26
CA GLU A 255 -20.18 -36.88 -24.10
C GLU A 255 -19.73 -38.23 -23.49
N PRO A 256 -20.64 -39.06 -22.98
CA PRO A 256 -20.29 -40.43 -22.64
C PRO A 256 -19.76 -41.11 -23.89
N PRO A 257 -18.81 -42.06 -23.77
CA PRO A 257 -18.34 -42.80 -24.95
C PRO A 257 -19.59 -43.39 -25.62
N ARG A 258 -19.80 -43.06 -26.90
CA ARG A 258 -20.81 -43.69 -27.71
C ARG A 258 -20.51 -45.19 -27.65
N SER A 259 -21.29 -45.91 -26.82
CA SER A 259 -21.25 -47.34 -26.79
C SER A 259 -21.69 -47.83 -28.17
N ALA A 260 -20.77 -48.45 -28.88
CA ALA A 260 -21.04 -49.22 -30.09
C ALA A 260 -21.84 -50.45 -29.69
N SER A 261 -23.16 -50.28 -29.49
CA SER A 261 -24.11 -51.37 -29.22
C SER A 261 -25.43 -51.09 -29.88
N SER A 262 -25.49 -51.28 -31.19
CA SER A 262 -26.77 -51.57 -31.89
C SER A 262 -26.58 -52.25 -33.25
N ILE A 263 -25.74 -53.28 -33.35
CA ILE A 263 -25.64 -54.09 -34.58
C ILE A 263 -25.85 -55.59 -34.27
N ASN A 264 -26.42 -55.99 -33.16
CA ASN A 264 -26.63 -57.45 -32.91
C ASN A 264 -28.04 -57.90 -32.57
N GLU A 265 -29.05 -57.03 -32.53
CA GLU A 265 -30.41 -57.51 -32.25
C GLU A 265 -31.23 -57.92 -33.51
N SER A 266 -30.84 -57.47 -34.72
CA SER A 266 -31.59 -57.87 -35.95
C SER A 266 -31.19 -59.22 -36.50
N LEU A 267 -30.05 -59.80 -36.17
CA LEU A 267 -29.62 -61.12 -36.64
C LEU A 267 -30.17 -62.28 -35.79
N PHE A 268 -30.47 -62.06 -34.51
CA PHE A 268 -31.01 -63.05 -33.63
C PHE A 268 -32.51 -63.31 -33.89
N THR A 269 -33.30 -62.35 -34.29
CA THR A 269 -34.71 -62.50 -34.63
C THR A 269 -34.95 -63.26 -35.97
N ILE A 270 -34.04 -63.11 -36.96
CA ILE A 270 -34.12 -63.85 -38.24
C ILE A 270 -33.76 -65.32 -38.06
N ALA A 271 -32.84 -65.68 -37.17
CA ALA A 271 -32.43 -67.05 -36.88
C ALA A 271 -33.53 -67.83 -36.15
N ILE A 272 -34.33 -67.24 -35.30
CA ILE A 272 -35.45 -67.91 -34.59
C ILE A 272 -36.60 -68.12 -35.49
N TYR A 273 -36.92 -67.24 -36.44
CA TYR A 273 -38.03 -67.48 -37.42
C TYR A 273 -37.68 -68.55 -38.44
N SER A 274 -36.43 -68.72 -38.88
CA SER A 274 -36.02 -69.78 -39.80
C SER A 274 -36.08 -71.19 -39.14
N LEU A 275 -35.73 -71.31 -37.86
CA LEU A 275 -35.83 -72.59 -37.13
C LEU A 275 -37.29 -73.05 -36.88
N SER A 276 -38.22 -72.14 -36.65
CA SER A 276 -39.64 -72.45 -36.43
C SER A 276 -40.32 -72.91 -37.71
N LEU A 277 -39.95 -72.53 -38.91
CA LEU A 277 -40.45 -72.98 -40.19
C LEU A 277 -39.95 -74.40 -40.55
N ILE A 278 -38.73 -74.79 -40.20
CA ILE A 278 -38.12 -76.09 -40.42
C ILE A 278 -38.83 -77.13 -39.49
N VAL A 279 -39.12 -76.81 -38.25
CA VAL A 279 -39.85 -77.75 -37.30
C VAL A 279 -41.27 -77.96 -37.70
N ARG A 280 -41.96 -77.00 -38.33
CA ARG A 280 -43.33 -77.21 -38.87
C ARG A 280 -43.40 -78.07 -40.12
N SER A 281 -42.32 -78.15 -40.91
CA SER A 281 -42.24 -78.98 -42.14
C SER A 281 -41.99 -80.46 -41.82
N LEU A 282 -41.48 -80.80 -40.64
CA LEU A 282 -41.18 -82.19 -40.24
C LEU A 282 -42.33 -82.92 -39.50
N ASN A 283 -43.38 -82.21 -39.14
CA ASN A 283 -44.55 -82.82 -38.47
C ASN A 283 -45.78 -83.13 -39.40
N HIS A 284 -45.59 -83.05 -40.73
CA HIS A 284 -46.58 -83.39 -41.74
C HIS A 284 -46.03 -84.39 -42.74
N VAL A 285 -45.55 -85.62 -42.26
CA VAL A 285 -45.42 -86.83 -42.99
C VAL A 285 -45.84 -87.97 -42.09
#